data_a52b0429e58d55b2a1dd3314ff8641b8
#
_entry.id   a52b0429e58d55b2a1dd3314ff8641b8
#
_cell.length_a   1.000
_cell.length_b   1.000
_cell.length_c   1.000
_cell.angle_alpha   90.00
_cell.angle_beta   90.00
_cell.angle_gamma   90.00
#
_symmetry.space_group_name_H-M   'P 1'
#
loop_
_entity.id
_entity.type
_entity.pdbx_description
1 polymer ?
#
loop_
_entity_poly.entity_id
_entity_poly.type
_entity_poly.pdbx_seq_one_letter_code
_entity_poly.pdbx_strand_id
1 'polypeptide(L)'
;MSLSEQIQKDIVTAMKARDEHRLSTLRMVKTALKNREVEKMEPLDDKESQQVLTTLIKQRKDSVEQFTKGGRQEMADKEAAEIVLIEAYMPKAAGEDQIVAGVKAVITEMGAPTMKDMGTVMKNVMARFSGAGLRVDGKIVSDAVKRELTGK
;
A
#
# COMPACT_ATOMS: atom_id res chain seq x y z
N MET A 1 -18.77 -6.51 -1.86
CA MET A 1 -18.25 -7.11 -0.62
C MET A 1 -17.19 -6.18 -0.03
N SER A 2 -17.34 -5.83 1.25
CA SER A 2 -16.36 -4.99 1.93
C SER A 2 -15.07 -5.76 2.19
N LEU A 3 -13.99 -5.05 2.49
CA LEU A 3 -12.71 -5.68 2.84
C LEU A 3 -12.85 -6.59 4.06
N SER A 4 -13.59 -6.14 5.09
CA SER A 4 -13.83 -6.94 6.29
C SER A 4 -14.58 -8.23 5.98
N GLU A 5 -15.56 -8.19 5.11
CA GLU A 5 -16.31 -9.38 4.67
C GLU A 5 -15.41 -10.33 3.87
N GLN A 6 -14.59 -9.80 2.99
CA GLN A 6 -13.63 -10.58 2.21
C GLN A 6 -12.64 -11.31 3.13
N ILE A 7 -12.09 -10.60 4.09
CA ILE A 7 -11.16 -11.17 5.06
C ILE A 7 -11.82 -12.25 5.89
N GLN A 8 -13.05 -12.02 6.35
CA GLN A 8 -13.80 -13.01 7.12
C GLN A 8 -14.02 -14.30 6.31
N LYS A 9 -14.36 -14.18 5.05
CA LYS A 9 -14.52 -15.31 4.14
C LYS A 9 -13.20 -16.08 3.97
N ASP A 10 -12.11 -15.35 3.79
CA ASP A 10 -10.79 -15.94 3.61
C ASP A 10 -10.26 -16.61 4.89
N ILE A 11 -10.63 -16.09 6.07
CA ILE A 11 -10.36 -16.74 7.34
C ILE A 11 -11.00 -18.12 7.39
N VAL A 12 -12.27 -18.23 7.03
CA VAL A 12 -12.98 -19.51 7.00
C VAL A 12 -12.30 -20.49 6.03
N THR A 13 -11.91 -20.01 4.86
CA THR A 13 -11.19 -20.82 3.87
C THR A 13 -9.85 -21.31 4.42
N ALA A 14 -9.09 -20.45 5.07
CA ALA A 14 -7.81 -20.82 5.69
C ALA A 14 -7.98 -21.83 6.81
N MET A 15 -9.04 -21.69 7.60
CA MET A 15 -9.38 -22.68 8.67
C MET A 15 -9.65 -24.05 8.07
N LYS A 16 -10.46 -24.13 7.02
CA LYS A 16 -10.79 -25.38 6.34
C LYS A 16 -9.55 -26.02 5.71
N ALA A 17 -8.65 -25.22 5.18
CA ALA A 17 -7.41 -25.67 4.56
C ALA A 17 -6.31 -25.99 5.57
N ARG A 18 -6.53 -25.69 6.86
CA ARG A 18 -5.54 -25.82 7.93
C ARG A 18 -4.25 -25.06 7.65
N ASP A 19 -4.38 -23.92 6.97
CA ASP A 19 -3.27 -23.02 6.67
C ASP A 19 -3.11 -22.05 7.86
N GLU A 20 -2.36 -22.47 8.86
CA GLU A 20 -2.21 -21.75 10.12
C GLU A 20 -1.51 -20.40 9.95
N HIS A 21 -0.51 -20.30 9.08
CA HIS A 21 0.21 -19.05 8.84
C HIS A 21 -0.74 -18.01 8.23
N ARG A 22 -1.47 -18.40 7.20
CA ARG A 22 -2.45 -17.52 6.55
C ARG A 22 -3.56 -17.12 7.53
N LEU A 23 -4.07 -18.09 8.29
CA LEU A 23 -5.11 -17.87 9.29
C LEU A 23 -4.67 -16.85 10.34
N SER A 24 -3.46 -17.02 10.88
CA SER A 24 -2.90 -16.13 11.91
C SER A 24 -2.75 -14.71 11.37
N THR A 25 -2.23 -14.56 10.16
CA THR A 25 -2.06 -13.24 9.52
C THR A 25 -3.42 -12.57 9.27
N LEU A 26 -4.40 -13.31 8.75
CA LEU A 26 -5.73 -12.76 8.48
C LEU A 26 -6.47 -12.36 9.75
N ARG A 27 -6.32 -13.13 10.83
CA ARG A 27 -6.90 -12.79 12.13
C ARG A 27 -6.31 -11.50 12.69
N MET A 28 -5.02 -11.32 12.52
CA MET A 28 -4.32 -10.10 12.95
C MET A 28 -4.81 -8.89 12.15
N VAL A 29 -4.98 -9.03 10.83
CA VAL A 29 -5.54 -7.97 9.99
C VAL A 29 -6.96 -7.62 10.43
N LYS A 30 -7.79 -8.63 10.65
CA LYS A 30 -9.17 -8.44 11.14
C LYS A 30 -9.18 -7.66 12.45
N THR A 31 -8.30 -8.02 13.38
CA THR A 31 -8.19 -7.34 14.68
C THR A 31 -7.80 -5.86 14.49
N ALA A 32 -6.84 -5.57 13.62
CA ALA A 32 -6.41 -4.20 13.35
C ALA A 32 -7.54 -3.35 12.75
N LEU A 33 -8.30 -3.91 11.81
CA LEU A 33 -9.46 -3.24 11.23
C LEU A 33 -10.55 -3.00 12.28
N LYS A 34 -10.81 -3.98 13.11
CA LYS A 34 -11.81 -3.89 14.19
C LYS A 34 -11.44 -2.82 15.21
N ASN A 35 -10.17 -2.78 15.61
CA ASN A 35 -9.68 -1.78 16.55
C ASN A 35 -9.87 -0.37 15.98
N ARG A 36 -9.62 -0.19 14.70
CA ARG A 36 -9.83 1.12 14.05
C ARG A 36 -11.30 1.51 14.00
N GLU A 37 -12.18 0.56 13.74
CA GLU A 37 -13.64 0.80 13.79
C GLU A 37 -14.08 1.24 15.18
N VAL A 38 -13.56 0.60 16.23
CA VAL A 38 -13.87 0.95 17.62
C VAL A 38 -13.41 2.37 17.96
N GLU A 39 -12.19 2.73 17.55
CA GLU A 39 -11.66 4.09 17.75
C GLU A 39 -12.51 5.15 17.04
N LYS A 40 -12.92 4.86 15.81
CA LYS A 40 -13.73 5.75 14.99
C LYS A 40 -15.20 5.77 15.41
N MET A 41 -15.66 4.69 16.04
CA MET A 41 -17.07 4.46 16.40
C MET A 41 -18.00 4.36 15.18
N GLU A 42 -17.46 3.98 14.03
CA GLU A 42 -18.16 3.81 12.77
C GLU A 42 -17.48 2.71 11.94
N PRO A 43 -18.21 2.08 11.00
CA PRO A 43 -17.58 1.20 10.02
C PRO A 43 -16.53 1.95 9.20
N LEU A 44 -15.45 1.27 8.81
CA LEU A 44 -14.43 1.85 7.95
C LEU A 44 -14.88 1.83 6.49
N ASP A 45 -14.59 2.92 5.77
CA ASP A 45 -14.71 2.92 4.32
C ASP A 45 -13.47 2.23 3.68
N ASP A 46 -13.48 2.04 2.37
CA ASP A 46 -12.39 1.35 1.67
C ASP A 46 -11.06 2.07 1.83
N LYS A 47 -11.07 3.40 1.78
CA LYS A 47 -9.85 4.20 1.94
C LYS A 47 -9.24 4.04 3.33
N GLU A 48 -10.08 4.09 4.36
CA GLU A 48 -9.62 3.91 5.76
C GLU A 48 -9.11 2.50 5.99
N SER A 49 -9.78 1.50 5.43
CA SER A 49 -9.34 0.10 5.49
C SER A 49 -7.97 -0.07 4.83
N GLN A 50 -7.77 0.54 3.66
CA GLN A 50 -6.48 0.51 2.97
C GLN A 50 -5.38 1.20 3.77
N GLN A 51 -5.70 2.29 4.49
CA GLN A 51 -4.73 2.96 5.37
C GLN A 51 -4.27 2.05 6.51
N VAL A 52 -5.19 1.28 7.09
CA VAL A 52 -4.84 0.28 8.13
C VAL A 52 -3.89 -0.75 7.55
N LEU A 53 -4.19 -1.29 6.37
CA LEU A 53 -3.32 -2.28 5.72
C LEU A 53 -1.95 -1.70 5.38
N THR A 54 -1.89 -0.46 4.90
CA THR A 54 -0.63 0.22 4.60
C THR A 54 0.24 0.35 5.85
N THR A 55 -0.35 0.69 6.99
CA THR A 55 0.36 0.78 8.27
C THR A 55 0.90 -0.58 8.69
N LEU A 56 0.11 -1.64 8.56
CA LEU A 56 0.54 -3.00 8.89
C LEU A 56 1.70 -3.45 8.01
N ILE A 57 1.65 -3.14 6.72
CA ILE A 57 2.73 -3.47 5.78
C ILE A 57 4.01 -2.71 6.14
N LYS A 58 3.88 -1.41 6.44
CA LYS A 58 5.03 -0.58 6.82
C LYS A 58 5.73 -1.10 8.08
N GLN A 59 4.95 -1.44 9.10
CA GLN A 59 5.47 -2.01 10.35
C GLN A 59 6.24 -3.31 10.08
N ARG A 60 5.75 -4.15 9.18
CA ARG A 60 6.40 -5.41 8.83
C ARG A 60 7.65 -5.20 7.99
N LYS A 61 7.67 -4.23 7.10
CA LYS A 61 8.88 -3.86 6.35
C LYS A 61 9.98 -3.42 7.30
N ASP A 62 9.64 -2.60 8.30
CA ASP A 62 10.60 -2.19 9.33
C ASP A 62 11.12 -3.40 10.11
N SER A 63 10.24 -4.35 10.47
CA SER A 63 10.63 -5.58 11.16
C SER A 63 11.54 -6.46 10.30
N VAL A 64 11.24 -6.60 9.01
CA VAL A 64 12.10 -7.35 8.06
C VAL A 64 13.51 -6.76 8.07
N GLU A 65 13.60 -5.44 7.98
CA GLU A 65 14.89 -4.74 7.99
C GLU A 65 15.65 -5.01 9.28
N GLN A 66 14.99 -4.87 10.43
CA GLN A 66 15.62 -5.10 11.74
C GLN A 66 16.06 -6.55 11.92
N PHE A 67 15.24 -7.52 11.56
CA PHE A 67 15.60 -8.93 11.67
C PHE A 67 16.75 -9.29 10.73
N THR A 68 16.76 -8.75 9.52
CA THR A 68 17.84 -8.98 8.56
C THR A 68 19.17 -8.42 9.10
N LYS A 69 19.15 -7.20 9.63
CA LYS A 69 20.33 -6.57 10.24
C LYS A 69 20.81 -7.34 11.48
N GLY A 70 19.88 -7.92 12.23
CA GLY A 70 20.20 -8.71 13.42
C GLY A 70 20.59 -10.16 13.14
N GLY A 71 20.67 -10.56 11.87
CA GLY A 71 21.04 -11.93 11.50
C GLY A 71 19.93 -12.96 11.72
N ARG A 72 18.69 -12.51 11.88
CA ARG A 72 17.54 -13.40 12.11
C ARG A 72 16.72 -13.56 10.83
N GLN A 73 17.31 -14.18 9.83
CA GLN A 73 16.72 -14.30 8.52
C GLN A 73 15.38 -15.06 8.50
N GLU A 74 15.22 -16.09 9.32
CA GLU A 74 13.96 -16.85 9.39
C GLU A 74 12.79 -15.96 9.84
N MET A 75 13.02 -15.08 10.80
CA MET A 75 12.01 -14.14 11.28
C MET A 75 11.73 -13.06 10.24
N ALA A 76 12.75 -12.59 9.53
CA ALA A 76 12.58 -11.66 8.42
C ALA A 76 11.72 -12.27 7.31
N ASP A 77 11.98 -13.52 6.95
CA ASP A 77 11.23 -14.23 5.91
C ASP A 77 9.76 -14.43 6.30
N LYS A 78 9.50 -14.71 7.57
CA LYS A 78 8.14 -14.84 8.09
C LYS A 78 7.37 -13.52 7.97
N GLU A 79 7.99 -12.41 8.36
CA GLU A 79 7.39 -11.08 8.22
C GLU A 79 7.15 -10.73 6.75
N ALA A 80 8.10 -11.05 5.87
CA ALA A 80 7.98 -10.82 4.44
C ALA A 80 6.81 -11.62 3.85
N ALA A 81 6.59 -12.86 4.29
CA ALA A 81 5.47 -13.67 3.87
C ALA A 81 4.13 -13.08 4.32
N GLU A 82 4.07 -12.49 5.51
CA GLU A 82 2.88 -11.79 5.99
C GLU A 82 2.57 -10.56 5.12
N ILE A 83 3.60 -9.82 4.71
CA ILE A 83 3.45 -8.67 3.81
C ILE A 83 2.76 -9.10 2.49
N VAL A 84 3.19 -10.20 1.90
CA VAL A 84 2.61 -10.73 0.65
C VAL A 84 1.11 -11.01 0.84
N LEU A 85 0.73 -11.63 1.95
CA LEU A 85 -0.68 -11.93 2.24
C LEU A 85 -1.52 -10.65 2.39
N ILE A 86 -0.98 -9.64 3.05
CA ILE A 86 -1.69 -8.36 3.27
C ILE A 86 -1.79 -7.58 1.95
N GLU A 87 -0.72 -7.54 1.17
CA GLU A 87 -0.70 -6.83 -0.12
C GLU A 87 -1.73 -7.37 -1.11
N ALA A 88 -2.12 -8.63 -0.99
CA ALA A 88 -3.16 -9.22 -1.85
C ALA A 88 -4.51 -8.51 -1.71
N TYR A 89 -4.75 -7.81 -0.60
CA TYR A 89 -5.96 -7.04 -0.35
C TYR A 89 -5.84 -5.56 -0.75
N MET A 90 -4.65 -5.13 -1.14
CA MET A 90 -4.41 -3.74 -1.56
C MET A 90 -4.70 -3.59 -3.06
N PRO A 91 -5.03 -2.37 -3.52
CA PRO A 91 -5.08 -2.11 -4.95
C PRO A 91 -3.76 -2.47 -5.61
N LYS A 92 -3.82 -2.89 -6.86
CA LYS A 92 -2.62 -3.23 -7.62
C LYS A 92 -1.66 -2.04 -7.64
N ALA A 93 -0.38 -2.30 -7.40
CA ALA A 93 0.64 -1.26 -7.43
C ALA A 93 1.01 -0.92 -8.88
N ALA A 94 1.15 0.38 -9.17
CA ALA A 94 1.68 0.85 -10.44
C ALA A 94 3.18 0.56 -10.49
N GLY A 95 3.67 0.05 -11.63
CA GLY A 95 5.09 -0.13 -11.86
C GLY A 95 5.79 1.21 -12.06
N GLU A 96 7.12 1.24 -11.91
CA GLU A 96 7.91 2.46 -12.07
C GLU A 96 7.71 3.10 -13.44
N ASP A 97 7.68 2.31 -14.51
CA ASP A 97 7.45 2.79 -15.87
C ASP A 97 6.08 3.46 -16.02
N GLN A 98 5.05 2.89 -15.38
CA GLN A 98 3.72 3.49 -15.37
C GLN A 98 3.70 4.83 -14.62
N ILE A 99 4.44 4.91 -13.54
CA ILE A 99 4.56 6.14 -12.72
C ILE A 99 5.24 7.22 -13.56
N VAL A 100 6.35 6.92 -14.20
CA VAL A 100 7.07 7.87 -15.06
C VAL A 100 6.18 8.36 -16.20
N ALA A 101 5.48 7.46 -16.89
CA ALA A 101 4.54 7.82 -17.95
C ALA A 101 3.41 8.73 -17.45
N GLY A 102 2.86 8.43 -16.26
CA GLY A 102 1.82 9.26 -15.64
C GLY A 102 2.32 10.64 -15.26
N VAL A 103 3.55 10.75 -14.74
CA VAL A 103 4.19 12.03 -14.41
C VAL A 103 4.36 12.88 -15.69
N LYS A 104 4.88 12.30 -16.76
CA LYS A 104 5.06 12.99 -18.03
C LYS A 104 3.73 13.48 -18.61
N ALA A 105 2.69 12.64 -18.53
CA ALA A 105 1.36 13.02 -19.02
C ALA A 105 0.79 14.21 -18.24
N VAL A 106 0.91 14.22 -16.91
CA VAL A 106 0.45 15.32 -16.06
C VAL A 106 1.21 16.62 -16.40
N ILE A 107 2.54 16.55 -16.54
CA ILE A 107 3.36 17.69 -16.88
C ILE A 107 2.95 18.28 -18.23
N THR A 108 2.70 17.43 -19.22
CA THR A 108 2.23 17.85 -20.55
C THR A 108 0.87 18.55 -20.46
N GLU A 109 -0.07 17.99 -19.69
CA GLU A 109 -1.41 18.55 -19.50
C GLU A 109 -1.36 19.91 -18.78
N MET A 110 -0.41 20.11 -17.87
CA MET A 110 -0.23 21.37 -17.15
C MET A 110 0.50 22.45 -17.96
N GLY A 111 1.06 22.08 -19.10
CA GLY A 111 1.86 22.99 -19.95
C GLY A 111 3.33 22.87 -19.61
N ALA A 112 3.91 23.89 -19.00
CA ALA A 112 5.34 23.90 -18.65
C ALA A 112 5.53 24.20 -17.15
N PRO A 113 5.15 23.28 -16.24
CA PRO A 113 5.31 23.50 -14.82
C PRO A 113 6.80 23.54 -14.42
N THR A 114 7.10 24.26 -13.33
CA THR A 114 8.45 24.38 -12.78
C THR A 114 8.50 23.68 -11.43
N MET A 115 9.68 23.68 -10.80
CA MET A 115 9.83 23.12 -9.44
C MET A 115 8.91 23.80 -8.42
N LYS A 116 8.48 25.02 -8.65
CA LYS A 116 7.51 25.71 -7.79
C LYS A 116 6.14 25.04 -7.84
N ASP A 117 5.84 24.35 -8.92
CA ASP A 117 4.57 23.66 -9.13
C ASP A 117 4.61 22.19 -8.68
N MET A 118 5.71 21.76 -8.08
CA MET A 118 5.92 20.36 -7.69
C MET A 118 4.76 19.79 -6.86
N GLY A 119 4.26 20.55 -5.89
CA GLY A 119 3.13 20.10 -5.08
C GLY A 119 1.87 19.82 -5.89
N THR A 120 1.57 20.69 -6.86
CA THR A 120 0.41 20.54 -7.74
C THR A 120 0.61 19.36 -8.70
N VAL A 121 1.81 19.19 -9.24
CA VAL A 121 2.16 18.04 -10.10
C VAL A 121 1.98 16.74 -9.32
N MET A 122 2.52 16.65 -8.10
CA MET A 122 2.37 15.50 -7.21
C MET A 122 0.91 15.16 -6.98
N LYS A 123 0.12 16.16 -6.61
CA LYS A 123 -1.32 15.99 -6.35
C LYS A 123 -2.05 15.41 -7.57
N ASN A 124 -1.78 15.97 -8.76
CA ASN A 124 -2.42 15.54 -9.99
C ASN A 124 -1.99 14.12 -10.40
N VAL A 125 -0.72 13.78 -10.21
CA VAL A 125 -0.22 12.42 -10.47
C VAL A 125 -0.90 11.41 -9.52
N MET A 126 -0.95 11.70 -8.23
CA MET A 126 -1.59 10.83 -7.23
C MET A 126 -3.07 10.62 -7.55
N ALA A 127 -3.78 11.69 -7.93
CA ALA A 127 -5.19 11.62 -8.30
C ALA A 127 -5.41 10.76 -9.55
N ARG A 128 -4.52 10.86 -10.54
CA ARG A 128 -4.59 10.07 -11.77
C ARG A 128 -4.50 8.57 -11.49
N PHE A 129 -3.55 8.15 -10.66
CA PHE A 129 -3.40 6.73 -10.31
C PHE A 129 -4.52 6.24 -9.39
N SER A 130 -4.95 7.05 -8.43
CA SER A 130 -6.10 6.74 -7.58
C SER A 130 -7.36 6.53 -8.42
N GLY A 131 -7.61 7.40 -9.41
CA GLY A 131 -8.73 7.26 -10.33
C GLY A 131 -8.67 6.01 -11.19
N ALA A 132 -7.49 5.50 -11.46
CA ALA A 132 -7.27 4.25 -12.20
C ALA A 132 -7.32 3.01 -11.30
N GLY A 133 -7.53 3.18 -10.00
CA GLY A 133 -7.56 2.06 -9.05
C GLY A 133 -6.18 1.47 -8.76
N LEU A 134 -5.11 2.23 -8.97
CA LEU A 134 -3.74 1.79 -8.72
C LEU A 134 -3.15 2.55 -7.54
N ARG A 135 -2.38 1.86 -6.70
CA ARG A 135 -1.60 2.51 -5.66
C ARG A 135 -0.21 2.83 -6.18
N VAL A 136 0.40 3.87 -5.64
CA VAL A 136 1.74 4.30 -6.01
C VAL A 136 2.59 4.54 -4.78
N ASP A 137 3.90 4.30 -4.91
CA ASP A 137 4.87 4.68 -3.90
C ASP A 137 5.15 6.17 -4.03
N GLY A 138 4.81 6.94 -2.98
CA GLY A 138 4.99 8.39 -2.98
C GLY A 138 6.43 8.84 -3.20
N LYS A 139 7.41 8.07 -2.76
CA LYS A 139 8.82 8.37 -2.98
C LYS A 139 9.20 8.23 -4.45
N ILE A 140 8.75 7.15 -5.10
CA ILE A 140 9.00 6.94 -6.54
C ILE A 140 8.35 8.06 -7.35
N VAL A 141 7.12 8.45 -7.01
CA VAL A 141 6.43 9.57 -7.66
C VAL A 141 7.22 10.86 -7.46
N SER A 142 7.63 11.18 -6.22
CA SER A 142 8.39 12.38 -5.91
C SER A 142 9.70 12.46 -6.70
N ASP A 143 10.45 11.36 -6.72
CA ASP A 143 11.71 11.28 -7.46
C ASP A 143 11.50 11.47 -8.97
N ALA A 144 10.46 10.86 -9.52
CA ALA A 144 10.11 10.99 -10.93
C ALA A 144 9.71 12.42 -11.27
N VAL A 145 8.89 13.07 -10.43
CA VAL A 145 8.47 14.46 -10.63
C VAL A 145 9.68 15.40 -10.62
N LYS A 146 10.56 15.26 -9.62
CA LYS A 146 11.77 16.07 -9.55
C LYS A 146 12.63 15.92 -10.79
N ARG A 147 12.83 14.68 -11.25
CA ARG A 147 13.63 14.37 -12.43
C ARG A 147 13.05 15.03 -13.69
N GLU A 148 11.75 14.89 -13.90
CA GLU A 148 11.08 15.46 -15.07
C GLU A 148 11.02 16.98 -15.04
N LEU A 149 10.84 17.61 -13.87
CA LEU A 149 10.80 19.07 -13.75
C LEU A 149 12.18 19.70 -13.87
N THR A 150 13.24 18.99 -13.51
CA THR A 150 14.62 19.51 -13.62
C THR A 150 15.29 19.14 -14.94
N GLY A 151 14.66 18.30 -15.76
CA GLY A 151 15.22 17.84 -17.04
C GLY A 151 16.38 16.86 -16.88
N LYS A 152 16.50 16.23 -15.72
CA LYS A 152 17.61 15.28 -15.44
C LYS A 152 17.15 13.84 -15.36
#